data_ffd0a1471da8c0dc329514882458c399
#
_entry.id   ffd0a1471da8c0dc329514882458c399
#
_cell.length_a   1.000
_cell.length_b   1.000
_cell.length_c   1.000
_cell.angle_alpha   90.00
_cell.angle_beta   90.00
_cell.angle_gamma   90.00
#
_symmetry.space_group_name_H-M   'P 1'
#
loop_
_entity.id
_entity.type
_entity.pdbx_description
1 polymer ?
#
loop_
_entity_poly.entity_id
_entity_poly.type
_entity_poly.pdbx_seq_one_letter_code
_entity_poly.pdbx_strand_id
1 'polypeptide(L)'
;MKNFSVPGSYILGKTVLLDGLEGGFLTILLSWLYYDSFLAIPFFIPLIWFWHKERENVRREKRQELFRKMFREWILLLASSLTAGYSMENALVQSYQELCLMFPKGGIMQEELKMMLAKAGNNQRPEILFDELAEKYPYEEVQSFAEVFKAARISGGSLQTVIRGTAAQMAEIMDTRREIRTLLAARVYEQRIMSVMPAAVLLYIRLGSGEFLEGLYHNMTGVLVMSVCLGIYGAAYLMGKRMVQFEI
;
A
#
# COMPACT_ATOMS: atom_id res chain seq x y z
N MET A 1 1.03 -3.92 -20.01
CA MET A 1 1.70 -3.43 -18.77
C MET A 1 2.62 -2.27 -19.14
N LYS A 2 2.11 -1.03 -19.15
CA LYS A 2 2.92 0.16 -19.46
C LYS A 2 3.62 0.62 -18.18
N ASN A 3 4.95 0.70 -18.23
CA ASN A 3 5.76 1.28 -17.18
C ASN A 3 5.36 2.73 -16.95
N PHE A 4 4.73 2.99 -15.80
CA PHE A 4 4.38 4.33 -15.35
C PHE A 4 5.64 4.97 -14.75
N SER A 5 6.28 5.83 -15.54
CA SER A 5 7.42 6.64 -15.10
C SER A 5 6.88 7.82 -14.29
N VAL A 6 7.00 7.74 -12.97
CA VAL A 6 6.64 8.83 -12.05
C VAL A 6 7.89 9.68 -11.79
N PRO A 7 7.87 11.02 -11.93
CA PRO A 7 8.97 11.89 -11.58
C PRO A 7 9.08 11.99 -10.05
N GLY A 8 9.94 11.19 -9.47
CA GLY A 8 10.20 11.13 -8.03
C GLY A 8 11.56 10.55 -7.70
N SER A 9 12.55 10.69 -8.60
CA SER A 9 13.85 10.02 -8.51
C SER A 9 14.68 10.37 -7.27
N TYR A 10 14.49 11.53 -6.66
CA TYR A 10 15.30 11.97 -5.50
C TYR A 10 14.84 11.37 -4.16
N ILE A 11 13.57 11.05 -4.01
CA ILE A 11 13.05 10.39 -2.78
C ILE A 11 13.33 8.90 -2.84
N LEU A 12 13.42 8.33 -4.05
CA LEU A 12 13.65 6.89 -4.26
C LEU A 12 15.03 6.44 -3.75
N GLY A 13 16.08 7.24 -3.98
CA GLY A 13 17.45 6.89 -3.58
C GLY A 13 17.63 6.77 -2.06
N LYS A 14 17.06 7.68 -1.28
CA LYS A 14 17.21 7.73 0.17
C LYS A 14 16.41 6.62 0.87
N THR A 15 15.23 6.28 0.36
CA THR A 15 14.40 5.20 0.89
C THR A 15 14.91 3.82 0.53
N VAL A 16 15.48 3.65 -0.66
CA VAL A 16 16.13 2.39 -1.09
C VAL A 16 17.36 2.09 -0.25
N LEU A 17 18.17 3.11 0.06
CA LEU A 17 19.33 2.97 0.95
C LEU A 17 18.92 2.60 2.38
N LEU A 18 17.88 3.22 2.95
CA LEU A 18 17.37 2.90 4.27
C LEU A 18 16.79 1.48 4.33
N ASP A 19 16.04 1.07 3.31
CA ASP A 19 15.48 -0.28 3.21
C ASP A 19 16.60 -1.34 3.06
N GLY A 20 17.66 -1.00 2.32
CA GLY A 20 18.84 -1.84 2.18
C GLY A 20 19.62 -2.00 3.49
N LEU A 21 19.73 -0.92 4.27
CA LEU A 21 20.37 -0.93 5.58
C LEU A 21 19.58 -1.75 6.60
N GLU A 22 18.25 -1.61 6.65
CA GLU A 22 17.39 -2.42 7.54
C GLU A 22 17.40 -3.89 7.16
N GLY A 23 17.29 -4.22 5.86
CA GLY A 23 17.40 -5.59 5.35
C GLY A 23 18.78 -6.19 5.61
N GLY A 24 19.84 -5.40 5.41
CA GLY A 24 21.21 -5.80 5.71
C GLY A 24 21.44 -6.06 7.21
N PHE A 25 20.92 -5.19 8.08
CA PHE A 25 21.01 -5.37 9.53
C PHE A 25 20.30 -6.66 10.00
N LEU A 26 19.08 -6.91 9.50
CA LEU A 26 18.35 -8.15 9.80
C LEU A 26 19.10 -9.39 9.29
N THR A 27 19.69 -9.31 8.11
CA THR A 27 20.47 -10.41 7.52
C THR A 27 21.70 -10.72 8.36
N ILE A 28 22.44 -9.71 8.77
CA ILE A 28 23.62 -9.84 9.64
C ILE A 28 23.21 -10.43 10.99
N LEU A 29 22.13 -9.94 11.58
CA LEU A 29 21.60 -10.40 12.87
C LEU A 29 21.17 -11.87 12.79
N LEU A 30 20.47 -12.29 11.73
CA LEU A 30 20.07 -13.67 11.53
C LEU A 30 21.28 -14.57 11.25
N SER A 31 22.22 -14.13 10.44
CA SER A 31 23.47 -14.88 10.18
C SER A 31 24.26 -15.11 11.47
N TRP A 32 24.42 -14.08 12.28
CA TRP A 32 25.08 -14.17 13.57
C TRP A 32 24.32 -15.06 14.55
N LEU A 33 22.98 -14.98 14.58
CA LEU A 33 22.14 -15.72 15.51
C LEU A 33 22.06 -17.23 15.18
N TYR A 34 22.00 -17.59 13.92
CA TYR A 34 21.80 -18.99 13.47
C TYR A 34 23.09 -19.75 13.16
N TYR A 35 24.14 -19.07 12.70
CA TYR A 35 25.36 -19.75 12.21
C TYR A 35 26.64 -19.32 12.93
N ASP A 36 26.61 -18.32 13.80
CA ASP A 36 27.80 -17.71 14.43
C ASP A 36 28.96 -17.45 13.43
N SER A 37 28.60 -17.23 12.18
CA SER A 37 29.57 -17.09 11.09
C SER A 37 29.09 -16.07 10.07
N PHE A 38 29.99 -15.14 9.72
CA PHE A 38 29.76 -14.20 8.62
C PHE A 38 29.80 -14.86 7.23
N LEU A 39 30.31 -16.11 7.12
CA LEU A 39 30.33 -16.87 5.89
C LEU A 39 28.92 -17.29 5.42
N ALA A 40 27.89 -17.23 6.28
CA ALA A 40 26.52 -17.52 5.91
C ALA A 40 25.81 -16.31 5.23
N ILE A 41 26.39 -15.11 5.24
CA ILE A 41 25.80 -13.90 4.62
C ILE A 41 25.42 -14.12 3.15
N PRO A 42 26.25 -14.73 2.27
CA PRO A 42 25.86 -14.95 0.88
C PRO A 42 24.59 -15.79 0.70
N PHE A 43 24.32 -16.70 1.64
CA PHE A 43 23.11 -17.52 1.62
C PHE A 43 21.82 -16.70 1.86
N PHE A 44 21.94 -15.54 2.51
CA PHE A 44 20.83 -14.64 2.78
C PHE A 44 20.61 -13.55 1.72
N ILE A 45 21.47 -13.46 0.68
CA ILE A 45 21.30 -12.48 -0.41
C ILE A 45 19.92 -12.58 -1.08
N PRO A 46 19.35 -13.77 -1.40
CA PRO A 46 18.01 -13.87 -1.95
C PRO A 46 16.93 -13.34 -1.00
N LEU A 47 17.16 -13.37 0.30
CA LEU A 47 16.24 -12.82 1.30
C LEU A 47 16.20 -11.28 1.24
N ILE A 48 17.34 -10.63 1.05
CA ILE A 48 17.45 -9.18 0.87
C ILE A 48 16.68 -8.75 -0.40
N TRP A 49 16.85 -9.47 -1.50
CA TRP A 49 16.14 -9.19 -2.75
C TRP A 49 14.62 -9.37 -2.61
N PHE A 50 14.18 -10.43 -1.90
CA PHE A 50 12.78 -10.66 -1.59
C PHE A 50 12.20 -9.55 -0.71
N TRP A 51 12.93 -9.11 0.31
CA TRP A 51 12.55 -8.01 1.19
C TRP A 51 12.40 -6.68 0.46
N HIS A 52 13.34 -6.38 -0.44
CA HIS A 52 13.28 -5.16 -1.25
C HIS A 52 12.06 -5.15 -2.19
N LYS A 53 11.80 -6.26 -2.87
CA LYS A 53 10.63 -6.43 -3.75
C LYS A 53 9.32 -6.28 -2.98
N GLU A 54 9.27 -6.84 -1.79
CA GLU A 54 8.10 -6.74 -0.92
C GLU A 54 7.80 -5.30 -0.49
N ARG A 55 8.81 -4.55 -0.08
CA ARG A 55 8.65 -3.14 0.29
C ARG A 55 8.22 -2.27 -0.89
N GLU A 56 8.66 -2.59 -2.09
CA GLU A 56 8.19 -1.90 -3.30
C GLU A 56 6.70 -2.14 -3.53
N ASN A 57 6.21 -3.35 -3.35
CA ASN A 57 4.79 -3.68 -3.45
C ASN A 57 3.97 -2.92 -2.39
N VAL A 58 4.39 -2.93 -1.15
CA VAL A 58 3.72 -2.17 -0.06
C VAL A 58 3.69 -0.66 -0.36
N ARG A 59 4.75 -0.11 -0.95
CA ARG A 59 4.75 1.30 -1.36
C ARG A 59 3.78 1.58 -2.51
N ARG A 60 3.68 0.66 -3.47
CA ARG A 60 2.70 0.76 -4.57
C ARG A 60 1.28 0.71 -4.03
N GLU A 61 0.98 -0.23 -3.15
CA GLU A 61 -0.33 -0.36 -2.48
C GLU A 61 -0.70 0.91 -1.71
N LYS A 62 0.22 1.46 -0.92
CA LYS A 62 -0.01 2.74 -0.20
C LYS A 62 -0.29 3.91 -1.12
N ARG A 63 0.39 3.99 -2.28
CA ARG A 63 0.12 5.04 -3.28
C ARG A 63 -1.25 4.87 -3.92
N GLN A 64 -1.63 3.62 -4.25
CA GLN A 64 -2.95 3.31 -4.78
C GLN A 64 -4.04 3.62 -3.77
N GLU A 65 -3.84 3.25 -2.51
CA GLU A 65 -4.77 3.54 -1.43
C GLU A 65 -4.94 5.04 -1.21
N LEU A 66 -3.83 5.79 -1.24
CA LEU A 66 -3.89 7.25 -1.14
C LEU A 66 -4.66 7.86 -2.32
N PHE A 67 -4.42 7.38 -3.55
CA PHE A 67 -5.16 7.83 -4.73
C PHE A 67 -6.66 7.57 -4.56
N ARG A 68 -7.05 6.34 -4.20
CA ARG A 68 -8.44 5.97 -3.98
C ARG A 68 -9.10 6.81 -2.88
N LYS A 69 -8.36 7.07 -1.80
CA LYS A 69 -8.82 7.94 -0.72
C LYS A 69 -9.08 9.36 -1.24
N MET A 70 -8.11 9.96 -1.92
CA MET A 70 -8.24 11.30 -2.48
C MET A 70 -9.36 11.38 -3.51
N PHE A 71 -9.53 10.35 -4.35
CA PHE A 71 -10.62 10.29 -5.33
C PHE A 71 -11.99 10.31 -4.65
N ARG A 72 -12.18 9.51 -3.61
CA ARG A 72 -13.45 9.46 -2.86
C ARG A 72 -13.77 10.78 -2.16
N GLU A 73 -12.79 11.37 -1.48
CA GLU A 73 -12.96 12.69 -0.86
C GLU A 73 -13.32 13.75 -1.92
N TRP A 74 -12.65 13.70 -3.07
CA TRP A 74 -12.97 14.60 -4.17
C TRP A 74 -14.40 14.44 -4.69
N ILE A 75 -14.90 13.22 -4.86
CA ILE A 75 -16.29 12.98 -5.28
C ILE A 75 -17.28 13.55 -4.25
N LEU A 76 -16.99 13.42 -2.95
CA LEU A 76 -17.81 14.04 -1.89
C LEU A 76 -17.82 15.57 -1.99
N LEU A 77 -16.66 16.18 -2.19
CA LEU A 77 -16.53 17.64 -2.37
C LEU A 77 -17.24 18.10 -3.65
N LEU A 78 -17.12 17.34 -4.73
CA LEU A 78 -17.82 17.61 -5.99
C LEU A 78 -19.35 17.55 -5.79
N ALA A 79 -19.84 16.51 -5.10
CA ALA A 79 -21.26 16.36 -4.77
C ALA A 79 -21.77 17.53 -3.91
N SER A 80 -20.99 17.97 -2.93
CA SER A 80 -21.28 19.11 -2.08
C SER A 80 -21.40 20.42 -2.88
N SER A 81 -20.42 20.69 -3.76
CA SER A 81 -20.39 21.87 -4.62
C SER A 81 -21.58 21.91 -5.57
N LEU A 82 -21.92 20.77 -6.20
CA LEU A 82 -23.11 20.67 -7.06
C LEU A 82 -24.41 20.87 -6.26
N THR A 83 -24.47 20.39 -5.03
CA THR A 83 -25.65 20.58 -4.15
C THR A 83 -25.81 22.05 -3.74
N ALA A 84 -24.68 22.77 -3.59
CA ALA A 84 -24.68 24.21 -3.35
C ALA A 84 -25.10 25.05 -4.57
N GLY A 85 -25.33 24.40 -5.73
CA GLY A 85 -25.84 25.06 -6.94
C GLY A 85 -24.74 25.54 -7.91
N TYR A 86 -23.49 25.15 -7.69
CA TYR A 86 -22.42 25.46 -8.67
C TYR A 86 -22.64 24.74 -9.98
N SER A 87 -22.26 25.38 -11.11
CA SER A 87 -22.16 24.67 -12.40
C SER A 87 -21.09 23.58 -12.32
N MET A 88 -21.14 22.58 -13.23
CA MET A 88 -20.19 21.48 -13.22
C MET A 88 -18.73 21.97 -13.30
N GLU A 89 -18.47 22.96 -14.13
CA GLU A 89 -17.12 23.52 -14.29
C GLU A 89 -16.65 24.20 -12.98
N ASN A 90 -17.50 25.01 -12.36
CA ASN A 90 -17.20 25.67 -11.10
C ASN A 90 -17.08 24.66 -9.93
N ALA A 91 -17.92 23.63 -9.93
CA ALA A 91 -17.87 22.57 -8.93
C ALA A 91 -16.55 21.77 -9.02
N LEU A 92 -16.05 21.51 -10.23
CA LEU A 92 -14.75 20.88 -10.44
C LEU A 92 -13.59 21.74 -9.88
N VAL A 93 -13.63 23.06 -10.13
CA VAL A 93 -12.61 24.00 -9.61
C VAL A 93 -12.66 24.07 -8.09
N GLN A 94 -13.85 24.24 -7.53
CA GLN A 94 -14.06 24.37 -6.07
C GLN A 94 -13.64 23.10 -5.34
N SER A 95 -14.09 21.93 -5.82
CA SER A 95 -13.74 20.63 -5.22
C SER A 95 -12.24 20.34 -5.28
N TYR A 96 -11.55 20.77 -6.35
CA TYR A 96 -10.10 20.68 -6.43
C TYR A 96 -9.38 21.54 -5.40
N GLN A 97 -9.82 22.79 -5.22
CA GLN A 97 -9.23 23.71 -4.23
C GLN A 97 -9.40 23.17 -2.81
N GLU A 98 -10.58 22.68 -2.47
CA GLU A 98 -10.85 22.08 -1.16
C GLU A 98 -10.02 20.80 -0.95
N LEU A 99 -9.91 19.94 -1.96
CA LEU A 99 -9.05 18.76 -1.90
C LEU A 99 -7.58 19.13 -1.63
N CYS A 100 -7.08 20.20 -2.24
CA CYS A 100 -5.70 20.69 -2.01
C CYS A 100 -5.50 21.16 -0.55
N LEU A 101 -6.53 21.75 0.07
CA LEU A 101 -6.45 22.12 1.48
C LEU A 101 -6.46 20.90 2.41
N MET A 102 -7.25 19.86 2.08
CA MET A 102 -7.29 18.61 2.85
C MET A 102 -6.00 17.79 2.74
N PHE A 103 -5.32 17.84 1.60
CA PHE A 103 -4.10 17.08 1.32
C PHE A 103 -2.94 17.99 0.91
N PRO A 104 -2.37 18.77 1.83
CA PRO A 104 -1.36 19.80 1.51
C PRO A 104 -0.04 19.22 0.98
N LYS A 105 0.25 17.93 1.22
CA LYS A 105 1.45 17.25 0.70
C LYS A 105 1.36 16.91 -0.79
N GLY A 106 0.21 17.14 -1.42
CA GLY A 106 -0.03 16.77 -2.80
C GLY A 106 -0.23 15.26 -3.00
N GLY A 107 -0.44 14.87 -4.24
CA GLY A 107 -0.59 13.48 -4.62
C GLY A 107 -0.94 13.34 -6.10
N ILE A 108 -0.82 12.10 -6.61
CA ILE A 108 -1.09 11.77 -8.02
C ILE A 108 -2.50 12.24 -8.44
N MET A 109 -3.49 12.09 -7.56
CA MET A 109 -4.86 12.51 -7.85
C MET A 109 -4.98 14.03 -8.06
N GLN A 110 -4.25 14.85 -7.30
CA GLN A 110 -4.28 16.31 -7.48
C GLN A 110 -3.64 16.73 -8.80
N GLU A 111 -2.56 16.06 -9.21
CA GLU A 111 -1.94 16.31 -10.52
C GLU A 111 -2.90 15.95 -11.66
N GLU A 112 -3.62 14.82 -11.54
CA GLU A 112 -4.65 14.43 -12.52
C GLU A 112 -5.79 15.43 -12.57
N LEU A 113 -6.31 15.87 -11.43
CA LEU A 113 -7.39 16.86 -11.38
C LEU A 113 -6.95 18.19 -11.98
N LYS A 114 -5.71 18.62 -11.73
CA LYS A 114 -5.16 19.83 -12.35
C LYS A 114 -5.12 19.72 -13.89
N MET A 115 -4.74 18.54 -14.41
CA MET A 115 -4.78 18.30 -15.85
C MET A 115 -6.21 18.25 -16.39
N MET A 116 -7.14 17.63 -15.65
CA MET A 116 -8.56 17.61 -16.01
C MET A 116 -9.16 19.02 -16.05
N LEU A 117 -8.85 19.88 -15.07
CA LEU A 117 -9.30 21.26 -15.04
C LEU A 117 -8.79 22.07 -16.24
N ALA A 118 -7.52 21.88 -16.62
CA ALA A 118 -6.96 22.53 -17.79
C ALA A 118 -7.68 22.10 -19.10
N LYS A 119 -8.06 20.81 -19.21
CA LYS A 119 -8.85 20.28 -20.34
C LYS A 119 -10.30 20.77 -20.31
N ALA A 120 -10.94 20.82 -19.14
CA ALA A 120 -12.28 21.36 -18.97
C ALA A 120 -12.35 22.85 -19.37
N GLY A 121 -11.33 23.65 -19.04
CA GLY A 121 -11.20 25.03 -19.49
C GLY A 121 -11.10 25.19 -21.01
N ASN A 122 -10.74 24.13 -21.75
CA ASN A 122 -10.74 24.06 -23.21
C ASN A 122 -12.04 23.47 -23.77
N ASN A 123 -13.16 23.54 -23.05
CA ASN A 123 -14.47 23.04 -23.42
C ASN A 123 -14.55 21.52 -23.66
N GLN A 124 -13.62 20.74 -23.10
CA GLN A 124 -13.74 19.29 -23.16
C GLN A 124 -14.85 18.82 -22.21
N ARG A 125 -15.70 17.92 -22.69
CA ARG A 125 -16.86 17.43 -21.93
C ARG A 125 -16.41 16.64 -20.70
N PRO A 126 -17.04 16.83 -19.53
CA PRO A 126 -16.69 16.12 -18.30
C PRO A 126 -16.73 14.59 -18.45
N GLU A 127 -17.65 14.04 -19.27
CA GLU A 127 -17.76 12.60 -19.49
C GLU A 127 -16.46 12.01 -20.06
N ILE A 128 -15.85 12.72 -21.02
CA ILE A 128 -14.61 12.29 -21.66
C ILE A 128 -13.46 12.33 -20.65
N LEU A 129 -13.45 13.34 -19.77
CA LEU A 129 -12.42 13.49 -18.73
C LEU A 129 -12.50 12.35 -17.70
N PHE A 130 -13.72 11.93 -17.33
CA PHE A 130 -13.90 10.81 -16.41
C PHE A 130 -13.59 9.46 -17.06
N ASP A 131 -13.97 9.26 -18.33
CA ASP A 131 -13.60 8.06 -19.08
C ASP A 131 -12.05 7.95 -19.21
N GLU A 132 -11.35 9.04 -19.56
CA GLU A 132 -9.88 9.07 -19.61
C GLU A 132 -9.24 8.76 -18.26
N LEU A 133 -9.83 9.26 -17.17
CA LEU A 133 -9.34 8.98 -15.82
C LEU A 133 -9.52 7.49 -15.46
N ALA A 134 -10.67 6.89 -15.83
CA ALA A 134 -10.97 5.48 -15.60
C ALA A 134 -10.08 4.54 -16.43
N GLU A 135 -9.76 4.92 -17.68
CA GLU A 135 -8.80 4.17 -18.49
C GLU A 135 -7.37 4.21 -17.92
N LYS A 136 -6.97 5.37 -17.40
CA LYS A 136 -5.65 5.58 -16.84
C LYS A 136 -5.48 4.90 -15.47
N TYR A 137 -6.52 4.94 -14.66
CA TYR A 137 -6.57 4.37 -13.31
C TYR A 137 -7.73 3.38 -13.21
N PRO A 138 -7.53 2.11 -13.61
CA PRO A 138 -8.58 1.10 -13.67
C PRO A 138 -8.93 0.56 -12.26
N TYR A 139 -9.21 1.47 -11.33
CA TYR A 139 -9.75 1.13 -10.00
C TYR A 139 -11.26 1.05 -10.09
N GLU A 140 -11.82 0.08 -9.38
CA GLU A 140 -13.26 -0.20 -9.38
C GLU A 140 -14.09 1.07 -9.09
N GLU A 141 -13.66 1.87 -8.12
CA GLU A 141 -14.34 3.10 -7.72
C GLU A 141 -14.35 4.15 -8.84
N VAL A 142 -13.25 4.26 -9.60
CA VAL A 142 -13.12 5.24 -10.70
C VAL A 142 -13.94 4.80 -11.90
N GLN A 143 -13.91 3.51 -12.25
CA GLN A 143 -14.67 2.94 -13.34
C GLN A 143 -16.18 3.05 -13.09
N SER A 144 -16.63 2.58 -11.91
CA SER A 144 -18.04 2.68 -11.52
C SER A 144 -18.54 4.13 -11.55
N PHE A 145 -17.73 5.08 -11.08
CA PHE A 145 -18.10 6.50 -11.14
C PHE A 145 -18.23 6.99 -12.57
N ALA A 146 -17.29 6.70 -13.46
CA ALA A 146 -17.32 7.12 -14.85
C ALA A 146 -18.54 6.53 -15.60
N GLU A 147 -18.85 5.24 -15.40
CA GLU A 147 -20.02 4.57 -15.99
C GLU A 147 -21.33 5.17 -15.51
N VAL A 148 -21.49 5.36 -14.18
CA VAL A 148 -22.71 5.92 -13.60
C VAL A 148 -22.90 7.37 -14.03
N PHE A 149 -21.81 8.16 -14.07
CA PHE A 149 -21.85 9.55 -14.54
C PHE A 149 -22.30 9.63 -16.01
N LYS A 150 -21.75 8.79 -16.87
CA LYS A 150 -22.09 8.70 -18.28
C LYS A 150 -23.57 8.29 -18.49
N ALA A 151 -24.02 7.27 -17.75
CA ALA A 151 -25.41 6.82 -17.79
C ALA A 151 -26.38 7.93 -17.34
N ALA A 152 -26.07 8.66 -16.29
CA ALA A 152 -26.87 9.77 -15.80
C ALA A 152 -27.01 10.91 -16.82
N ARG A 153 -25.92 11.19 -17.53
CA ARG A 153 -25.92 12.24 -18.56
C ARG A 153 -26.78 11.87 -19.78
N ILE A 154 -26.76 10.61 -20.18
CA ILE A 154 -27.56 10.12 -21.31
C ILE A 154 -29.04 10.10 -20.96
N SER A 155 -29.39 9.67 -19.76
CA SER A 155 -30.79 9.56 -19.30
C SER A 155 -31.45 10.90 -18.91
N GLY A 156 -30.70 12.01 -18.94
CA GLY A 156 -31.21 13.33 -18.53
C GLY A 156 -31.52 13.41 -17.02
N GLY A 157 -31.03 12.46 -16.23
CA GLY A 157 -31.20 12.41 -14.79
C GLY A 157 -30.46 13.54 -14.07
N SER A 158 -30.86 13.80 -12.83
CA SER A 158 -30.16 14.76 -11.98
C SER A 158 -28.76 14.25 -11.67
N LEU A 159 -27.74 14.83 -12.31
CA LEU A 159 -26.33 14.55 -12.04
C LEU A 159 -25.99 14.69 -10.54
N GLN A 160 -26.61 15.66 -9.87
CA GLN A 160 -26.43 15.86 -8.42
C GLN A 160 -26.86 14.64 -7.63
N THR A 161 -28.01 14.05 -7.95
CA THR A 161 -28.53 12.87 -7.25
C THR A 161 -27.61 11.66 -7.45
N VAL A 162 -27.13 11.49 -8.67
CA VAL A 162 -26.24 10.38 -9.04
C VAL A 162 -24.88 10.50 -8.33
N ILE A 163 -24.24 11.66 -8.42
CA ILE A 163 -22.93 11.89 -7.79
C ILE A 163 -23.05 11.76 -6.26
N ARG A 164 -24.14 12.26 -5.67
CA ARG A 164 -24.42 12.13 -4.25
C ARG A 164 -24.62 10.66 -3.84
N GLY A 165 -25.38 9.90 -4.62
CA GLY A 165 -25.60 8.46 -4.38
C GLY A 165 -24.30 7.68 -4.43
N THR A 166 -23.48 7.93 -5.46
CA THR A 166 -22.17 7.28 -5.62
C THR A 166 -21.22 7.67 -4.47
N ALA A 167 -21.20 8.94 -4.08
CA ALA A 167 -20.42 9.41 -2.94
C ALA A 167 -20.82 8.73 -1.63
N ALA A 168 -22.13 8.60 -1.38
CA ALA A 168 -22.65 7.92 -0.19
C ALA A 168 -22.28 6.43 -0.18
N GLN A 169 -22.42 5.75 -1.30
CA GLN A 169 -22.01 4.35 -1.45
C GLN A 169 -20.51 4.16 -1.22
N MET A 170 -19.68 5.06 -1.75
CA MET A 170 -18.23 5.03 -1.50
C MET A 170 -17.89 5.25 -0.04
N ALA A 171 -18.61 6.13 0.66
CA ALA A 171 -18.42 6.37 2.10
C ALA A 171 -18.74 5.10 2.90
N GLU A 172 -19.85 4.43 2.62
CA GLU A 172 -20.26 3.18 3.28
C GLU A 172 -19.22 2.05 3.08
N ILE A 173 -18.71 1.88 1.85
CA ILE A 173 -17.64 0.93 1.57
C ILE A 173 -16.38 1.26 2.39
N MET A 174 -16.05 2.54 2.56
CA MET A 174 -14.89 2.94 3.38
C MET A 174 -15.08 2.60 4.85
N ASP A 175 -16.24 2.87 5.41
CA ASP A 175 -16.53 2.60 6.80
C ASP A 175 -16.46 1.09 7.09
N THR A 176 -17.04 0.28 6.21
CA THR A 176 -16.95 -1.19 6.28
C THR A 176 -15.49 -1.67 6.22
N ARG A 177 -14.69 -1.17 5.29
CA ARG A 177 -13.26 -1.52 5.19
C ARG A 177 -12.48 -1.06 6.42
N ARG A 178 -12.80 0.09 7.01
CA ARG A 178 -12.19 0.59 8.23
C ARG A 178 -12.51 -0.32 9.43
N GLU A 179 -13.76 -0.75 9.54
CA GLU A 179 -14.18 -1.69 10.57
C GLU A 179 -13.45 -3.03 10.46
N ILE A 180 -13.41 -3.62 9.26
CA ILE A 180 -12.64 -4.84 8.99
C ILE A 180 -11.18 -4.68 9.39
N ARG A 181 -10.52 -3.57 9.01
CA ARG A 181 -9.13 -3.31 9.41
C ARG A 181 -8.94 -3.24 10.92
N THR A 182 -9.90 -2.67 11.62
CA THR A 182 -9.83 -2.56 13.09
C THR A 182 -9.94 -3.95 13.72
N LEU A 183 -10.83 -4.79 13.23
CA LEU A 183 -11.00 -6.17 13.69
C LEU A 183 -9.76 -7.04 13.39
N LEU A 184 -9.14 -6.84 12.22
CA LEU A 184 -7.96 -7.59 11.81
C LEU A 184 -6.66 -7.06 12.43
N ALA A 185 -6.63 -5.83 12.95
CA ALA A 185 -5.42 -5.24 13.53
C ALA A 185 -4.84 -6.11 14.66
N ALA A 186 -5.69 -6.69 15.52
CA ALA A 186 -5.27 -7.60 16.58
C ALA A 186 -4.55 -8.84 16.02
N ARG A 187 -5.07 -9.44 14.94
CA ARG A 187 -4.48 -10.62 14.28
C ARG A 187 -3.11 -10.31 13.67
N VAL A 188 -2.97 -9.12 13.06
CA VAL A 188 -1.69 -8.65 12.50
C VAL A 188 -0.64 -8.50 13.60
N TYR A 189 -1.00 -7.93 14.75
CA TYR A 189 -0.09 -7.80 15.88
C TYR A 189 0.29 -9.15 16.48
N GLU A 190 -0.67 -10.04 16.67
CA GLU A 190 -0.43 -11.42 17.15
C GLU A 190 0.57 -12.15 16.25
N GLN A 191 0.37 -12.11 14.94
CA GLN A 191 1.30 -12.71 13.99
C GLN A 191 2.71 -12.10 14.07
N ARG A 192 2.83 -10.78 14.24
CA ARG A 192 4.13 -10.12 14.40
C ARG A 192 4.85 -10.59 15.65
N ILE A 193 4.15 -10.68 16.79
CA ILE A 193 4.71 -11.19 18.04
C ILE A 193 5.17 -12.63 17.85
N MET A 194 4.34 -13.50 17.29
CA MET A 194 4.71 -14.89 17.03
C MET A 194 5.92 -15.02 16.08
N SER A 195 6.05 -14.11 15.11
CA SER A 195 7.19 -14.10 14.18
C SER A 195 8.49 -13.66 14.84
N VAL A 196 8.46 -12.85 15.88
CA VAL A 196 9.68 -12.36 16.58
C VAL A 196 10.11 -13.33 17.68
N MET A 197 9.17 -14.09 18.27
CA MET A 197 9.42 -14.96 19.42
C MET A 197 10.58 -15.96 19.22
N PRO A 198 10.68 -16.72 18.10
CA PRO A 198 11.78 -17.68 17.94
C PRO A 198 13.16 -17.01 17.93
N ALA A 199 13.27 -15.85 17.30
CA ALA A 199 14.52 -15.08 17.28
C ALA A 199 14.86 -14.53 18.68
N ALA A 200 13.85 -14.07 19.43
CA ALA A 200 14.03 -13.59 20.80
C ALA A 200 14.48 -14.72 21.76
N VAL A 201 13.90 -15.92 21.61
CA VAL A 201 14.29 -17.10 22.41
C VAL A 201 15.75 -17.51 22.11
N LEU A 202 16.13 -17.56 20.82
CA LEU A 202 17.52 -17.87 20.45
C LEU A 202 18.49 -16.83 20.99
N LEU A 203 18.13 -15.55 20.91
CA LEU A 203 18.94 -14.47 21.46
C LEU A 203 19.09 -14.60 22.97
N TYR A 204 18.00 -14.92 23.68
CA TYR A 204 18.03 -15.13 25.13
C TYR A 204 18.96 -16.29 25.53
N ILE A 205 18.85 -17.44 24.85
CA ILE A 205 19.72 -18.61 25.11
C ILE A 205 21.18 -18.24 24.83
N ARG A 206 21.45 -17.51 23.75
CA ARG A 206 22.81 -17.09 23.38
C ARG A 206 23.46 -16.16 24.43
N LEU A 207 22.68 -15.24 25.00
CA LEU A 207 23.18 -14.32 26.01
C LEU A 207 23.33 -14.96 27.40
N GLY A 208 22.44 -15.93 27.71
CA GLY A 208 22.38 -16.54 29.05
C GLY A 208 23.23 -17.83 29.19
N SER A 209 23.38 -18.57 28.10
CA SER A 209 24.03 -19.90 28.10
C SER A 209 24.70 -20.18 26.76
N GLY A 210 25.69 -19.36 26.39
CA GLY A 210 26.40 -19.46 25.12
C GLY A 210 27.03 -20.83 24.86
N GLU A 211 27.56 -21.48 25.91
CA GLU A 211 28.16 -22.82 25.87
C GLU A 211 27.17 -23.89 25.33
N PHE A 212 25.87 -23.73 25.57
CA PHE A 212 24.85 -24.66 25.08
C PHE A 212 24.74 -24.66 23.58
N LEU A 213 24.97 -23.54 22.93
CA LEU A 213 24.91 -23.35 21.49
C LEU A 213 26.23 -23.64 20.76
N GLU A 214 27.38 -23.63 21.47
CA GLU A 214 28.69 -23.91 20.87
C GLU A 214 28.74 -25.29 20.23
N GLY A 215 28.13 -26.31 20.82
CA GLY A 215 28.02 -27.63 20.25
C GLY A 215 27.20 -27.71 18.96
N LEU A 216 26.31 -26.74 18.73
CA LEU A 216 25.48 -26.66 17.53
C LEU A 216 26.16 -25.88 16.39
N TYR A 217 26.98 -24.87 16.71
CA TYR A 217 27.52 -23.96 15.67
C TYR A 217 28.77 -24.50 14.96
N HIS A 218 29.56 -25.37 15.58
CA HIS A 218 30.82 -25.85 15.03
C HIS A 218 30.78 -27.30 14.48
N ASN A 219 29.60 -27.94 14.50
CA ASN A 219 29.38 -29.28 13.96
C ASN A 219 28.52 -29.25 12.69
N MET A 220 28.94 -30.08 11.70
CA MET A 220 28.19 -30.19 10.44
C MET A 220 26.74 -30.64 10.65
N THR A 221 26.47 -31.47 11.66
CA THR A 221 25.14 -31.89 12.08
C THR A 221 24.33 -30.73 12.66
N GLY A 222 24.95 -29.87 13.47
CA GLY A 222 24.30 -28.69 14.05
C GLY A 222 23.93 -27.66 12.99
N VAL A 223 24.79 -27.37 12.03
CA VAL A 223 24.49 -26.48 10.90
C VAL A 223 23.31 -26.99 10.09
N LEU A 224 23.22 -28.32 9.86
CA LEU A 224 22.09 -28.95 9.16
C LEU A 224 20.79 -28.75 9.95
N VAL A 225 20.77 -29.02 11.24
CA VAL A 225 19.62 -28.84 12.12
C VAL A 225 19.16 -27.36 12.11
N MET A 226 20.09 -26.42 12.27
CA MET A 226 19.77 -24.98 12.27
C MET A 226 19.22 -24.51 10.93
N SER A 227 19.72 -25.06 9.81
CA SER A 227 19.19 -24.77 8.47
C SER A 227 17.77 -25.29 8.28
N VAL A 228 17.47 -26.49 8.77
CA VAL A 228 16.10 -27.05 8.74
C VAL A 228 15.16 -26.20 9.61
N CYS A 229 15.56 -25.83 10.82
CA CYS A 229 14.78 -24.95 11.69
C CYS A 229 14.51 -23.58 11.03
N LEU A 230 15.51 -22.99 10.41
CA LEU A 230 15.36 -21.74 9.67
C LEU A 230 14.40 -21.89 8.47
N GLY A 231 14.47 -23.00 7.76
CA GLY A 231 13.55 -23.35 6.66
C GLY A 231 12.10 -23.46 7.12
N ILE A 232 11.86 -24.16 8.24
CA ILE A 232 10.53 -24.30 8.85
C ILE A 232 10.01 -22.92 9.31
N TYR A 233 10.87 -22.14 9.96
CA TYR A 233 10.51 -20.78 10.39
C TYR A 233 10.17 -19.88 9.20
N GLY A 234 10.96 -19.92 8.13
CA GLY A 234 10.67 -19.16 6.90
C GLY A 234 9.34 -19.57 6.26
N ALA A 235 9.06 -20.88 6.17
CA ALA A 235 7.79 -21.40 5.66
C ALA A 235 6.61 -20.94 6.53
N ALA A 236 6.72 -21.05 7.84
CA ALA A 236 5.69 -20.60 8.79
C ALA A 236 5.43 -19.09 8.68
N TYR A 237 6.48 -18.28 8.56
CA TYR A 237 6.37 -16.83 8.34
C TYR A 237 5.63 -16.50 7.03
N LEU A 238 5.98 -17.16 5.93
CA LEU A 238 5.32 -16.97 4.64
C LEU A 238 3.84 -17.39 4.67
N MET A 239 3.52 -18.49 5.34
CA MET A 239 2.13 -18.94 5.52
C MET A 239 1.32 -17.96 6.38
N GLY A 240 1.84 -17.53 7.51
CA GLY A 240 1.20 -16.56 8.39
C GLY A 240 0.95 -15.22 7.68
N LYS A 241 1.92 -14.76 6.88
CA LYS A 241 1.77 -13.55 6.07
C LYS A 241 0.67 -13.70 5.01
N ARG A 242 0.61 -14.83 4.32
CA ARG A 242 -0.44 -15.09 3.32
C ARG A 242 -1.82 -15.07 3.96
N MET A 243 -2.01 -15.70 5.12
CA MET A 243 -3.29 -15.71 5.82
C MET A 243 -3.79 -14.28 6.11
N VAL A 244 -2.92 -13.42 6.62
CA VAL A 244 -3.29 -12.03 6.93
C VAL A 244 -3.58 -11.20 5.66
N GLN A 245 -2.88 -11.46 4.55
CA GLN A 245 -3.12 -10.73 3.29
C GLN A 245 -4.41 -11.11 2.57
N PHE A 246 -4.90 -12.34 2.74
CA PHE A 246 -6.18 -12.76 2.13
C PHE A 246 -7.41 -12.23 2.86
N GLU A 247 -7.26 -11.77 4.10
CA GLU A 247 -8.37 -11.22 4.90
C GLU A 247 -8.52 -9.70 4.78
N ILE A 248 -7.62 -9.01 4.05
CA ILE A 248 -7.61 -7.55 3.81
C ILE A 248 -7.95 -7.25 2.35
#